data_8072494759e6c7d572418c9f71375dff
#
_entry.id   8072494759e6c7d572418c9f71375dff
#
_cell.length_a   1.000
_cell.length_b   1.000
_cell.length_c   1.000
_cell.angle_alpha   90.00
_cell.angle_beta   90.00
_cell.angle_gamma   90.00
#
_symmetry.space_group_name_H-M   'P 1'
#
loop_
_entity.id
_entity.type
_entity.pdbx_description
1 polymer ?
#
loop_
_entity_poly.entity_id
_entity_poly.type
_entity_poly.pdbx_seq_one_letter_code
_entity_poly.pdbx_strand_id
1 'polypeptide(L)'
;MKGDIGVIGLAVMGQNLILNMNDKGFKVVAYNRTVSKVDDFLNGAAKNTNIIGAYSIPDLVEKLEKPRKIMLMVRAGTVVDDFIAQLLPHLEEGDIIIDGGNANFPDSTRRTHELAAKGIRFIGAGVSGGEEGARNGPSIMPGGSEEAWPFVKPILQAISAKTPQGEPCCDWVGRDGAGHFVKMVHNGIEYGDMQLICEAYQFMKDGLGMSAEEMQQTFAAWNKTELNSYLIEITADILAYKDSDGLPLVDKILDTAGQKGTGKWTGINALDLGIPLTLISEAVFARCVSAFKQQRETAAALFGHTAETVAGDRAEWLEALRLALLASKIISYAQGFMLIREAGEANGWELNYGNTALLWREGCIIRSAFLGNIRDAYEADPDLVFLGSDPYFKNILQTALPSWRKVAAKAIECGLPMPCMTSALTFLDGYTTARLPANLLQAQRDYFGAHTYERTDKPRGEFFHTNWTGTGGDTASTTYDV
;
A
#
# COMPACT_ATOMS: atom_id res chain seq x y z
N MET A 1 34.23 0.06 -21.85
CA MET A 1 33.29 1.12 -21.45
C MET A 1 32.64 0.66 -20.15
N LYS A 2 32.55 1.53 -19.16
CA LYS A 2 31.93 1.22 -17.85
C LYS A 2 30.41 1.45 -17.91
N GLY A 3 29.69 0.79 -17.02
CA GLY A 3 28.25 0.92 -16.89
C GLY A 3 27.83 2.05 -15.95
N ASP A 4 26.67 2.63 -16.19
CA ASP A 4 26.10 3.72 -15.39
C ASP A 4 25.52 3.21 -14.05
N ILE A 5 25.01 1.98 -14.05
CA ILE A 5 24.38 1.33 -12.91
C ILE A 5 24.53 -0.19 -12.98
N GLY A 6 24.74 -0.83 -11.82
CA GLY A 6 24.68 -2.28 -11.66
C GLY A 6 23.32 -2.71 -11.10
N VAL A 7 22.80 -3.84 -11.57
CA VAL A 7 21.59 -4.44 -11.01
C VAL A 7 21.86 -5.89 -10.61
N ILE A 8 21.59 -6.21 -9.35
CA ILE A 8 21.70 -7.55 -8.78
C ILE A 8 20.33 -8.17 -8.64
N GLY A 9 20.11 -9.30 -9.31
CA GLY A 9 18.86 -10.06 -9.26
C GLY A 9 18.13 -10.05 -10.60
N LEU A 10 18.08 -11.22 -11.25
CA LEU A 10 17.48 -11.44 -12.57
C LEU A 10 16.18 -12.26 -12.47
N ALA A 11 15.33 -11.93 -11.48
CA ALA A 11 13.93 -12.33 -11.47
C ALA A 11 13.12 -11.34 -12.34
N VAL A 12 11.81 -11.59 -12.48
CA VAL A 12 10.90 -10.83 -13.36
C VAL A 12 11.10 -9.31 -13.25
N MET A 13 11.05 -8.74 -12.05
CA MET A 13 11.18 -7.30 -11.83
C MET A 13 12.57 -6.78 -12.24
N GLY A 14 13.64 -7.50 -11.85
CA GLY A 14 15.01 -7.08 -12.14
C GLY A 14 15.31 -7.06 -13.64
N GLN A 15 14.92 -8.11 -14.36
CA GLN A 15 15.10 -8.17 -15.82
C GLN A 15 14.38 -7.03 -16.54
N ASN A 16 13.10 -6.78 -16.17
CA ASN A 16 12.30 -5.74 -16.78
C ASN A 16 12.81 -4.32 -16.48
N LEU A 17 13.29 -4.05 -15.27
CA LEU A 17 13.94 -2.76 -14.93
C LEU A 17 15.24 -2.57 -15.71
N ILE A 18 16.07 -3.60 -15.85
CA ILE A 18 17.31 -3.55 -16.64
C ILE A 18 17.00 -3.20 -18.10
N LEU A 19 16.00 -3.87 -18.70
CA LEU A 19 15.59 -3.58 -20.08
C LEU A 19 15.04 -2.16 -20.22
N ASN A 20 14.22 -1.70 -19.28
CA ASN A 20 13.73 -0.33 -19.26
C ASN A 20 14.88 0.69 -19.17
N MET A 21 15.86 0.48 -18.27
CA MET A 21 17.05 1.34 -18.17
C MET A 21 17.82 1.38 -19.49
N ASN A 22 18.03 0.21 -20.10
CA ASN A 22 18.73 0.12 -21.41
C ASN A 22 17.98 0.88 -22.52
N ASP A 23 16.65 0.76 -22.57
CA ASP A 23 15.82 1.49 -23.55
C ASP A 23 15.87 3.01 -23.36
N LYS A 24 16.16 3.48 -22.14
CA LYS A 24 16.38 4.90 -21.82
C LYS A 24 17.83 5.35 -22.05
N GLY A 25 18.67 4.48 -22.60
CA GLY A 25 20.05 4.77 -22.99
C GLY A 25 21.11 4.55 -21.91
N PHE A 26 20.74 4.03 -20.75
CA PHE A 26 21.69 3.69 -19.68
C PHE A 26 22.40 2.36 -19.96
N LYS A 27 23.69 2.31 -19.68
CA LYS A 27 24.49 1.07 -19.72
C LYS A 27 24.35 0.36 -18.40
N VAL A 28 23.69 -0.78 -18.39
CA VAL A 28 23.44 -1.55 -17.18
C VAL A 28 24.37 -2.75 -17.10
N VAL A 29 24.96 -2.96 -15.92
CA VAL A 29 25.72 -4.17 -15.60
C VAL A 29 24.81 -5.11 -14.82
N ALA A 30 24.49 -6.26 -15.39
CA ALA A 30 23.58 -7.25 -14.83
C ALA A 30 24.33 -8.36 -14.11
N TYR A 31 23.96 -8.66 -12.87
CA TYR A 31 24.51 -9.76 -12.08
C TYR A 31 23.41 -10.57 -11.38
N ASN A 32 23.65 -11.85 -11.24
CA ASN A 32 22.80 -12.74 -10.45
C ASN A 32 23.65 -13.80 -9.74
N ARG A 33 23.27 -14.15 -8.49
CA ARG A 33 23.97 -15.17 -7.70
C ARG A 33 24.09 -16.51 -8.43
N THR A 34 23.06 -16.93 -9.14
CA THR A 34 23.11 -18.07 -10.08
C THR A 34 23.60 -17.53 -11.41
N VAL A 35 24.87 -17.70 -11.69
CA VAL A 35 25.59 -17.06 -12.81
C VAL A 35 25.01 -17.45 -14.18
N SER A 36 24.55 -18.70 -14.37
CA SER A 36 23.93 -19.12 -15.63
C SER A 36 22.74 -18.25 -16.05
N LYS A 37 22.00 -17.66 -15.09
CA LYS A 37 20.90 -16.73 -15.39
C LYS A 37 21.38 -15.44 -16.07
N VAL A 38 22.65 -15.06 -15.92
CA VAL A 38 23.22 -13.91 -16.65
C VAL A 38 23.33 -14.24 -18.12
N ASP A 39 23.86 -15.43 -18.44
CA ASP A 39 23.98 -15.89 -19.82
C ASP A 39 22.61 -16.12 -20.47
N ASP A 40 21.66 -16.75 -19.73
CA ASP A 40 20.28 -16.94 -20.18
C ASP A 40 19.62 -15.59 -20.53
N PHE A 41 19.79 -14.59 -19.68
CA PHE A 41 19.24 -13.25 -19.89
C PHE A 41 19.87 -12.55 -21.10
N LEU A 42 21.23 -12.57 -21.21
CA LEU A 42 21.95 -11.92 -22.31
C LEU A 42 21.69 -12.59 -23.67
N ASN A 43 21.52 -13.90 -23.69
CA ASN A 43 21.21 -14.65 -24.90
C ASN A 43 19.72 -14.66 -25.23
N GLY A 44 18.86 -14.33 -24.26
CA GLY A 44 17.40 -14.27 -24.35
C GLY A 44 16.88 -12.84 -24.50
N ALA A 45 16.21 -12.35 -23.45
CA ALA A 45 15.50 -11.07 -23.47
C ALA A 45 16.42 -9.83 -23.68
N ALA A 46 17.68 -9.92 -23.27
CA ALA A 46 18.66 -8.84 -23.46
C ALA A 46 19.53 -9.00 -24.71
N LYS A 47 19.19 -9.94 -25.58
CA LYS A 47 19.92 -10.15 -26.85
C LYS A 47 19.87 -8.89 -27.73
N ASN A 48 21.04 -8.51 -28.27
CA ASN A 48 21.22 -7.31 -29.09
C ASN A 48 21.04 -5.97 -28.34
N THR A 49 21.16 -5.96 -27.02
CA THR A 49 21.19 -4.76 -26.19
C THR A 49 22.62 -4.37 -25.82
N ASN A 50 22.80 -3.22 -25.15
CA ASN A 50 24.08 -2.78 -24.59
C ASN A 50 24.30 -3.22 -23.14
N ILE A 51 23.52 -4.17 -22.65
CA ILE A 51 23.59 -4.68 -21.27
C ILE A 51 24.86 -5.53 -21.12
N ILE A 52 25.60 -5.31 -20.04
CA ILE A 52 26.86 -5.95 -19.74
C ILE A 52 26.63 -7.02 -18.67
N GLY A 53 27.06 -8.25 -18.92
CA GLY A 53 27.03 -9.30 -17.90
C GLY A 53 28.19 -9.17 -16.91
N ALA A 54 27.92 -9.45 -15.63
CA ALA A 54 28.95 -9.65 -14.61
C ALA A 54 28.79 -11.05 -14.00
N TYR A 55 29.93 -11.65 -13.64
CA TYR A 55 30.00 -13.06 -13.22
C TYR A 55 30.49 -13.23 -11.78
N SER A 56 30.81 -12.12 -11.11
CA SER A 56 31.15 -12.06 -9.69
C SER A 56 30.88 -10.64 -9.16
N ILE A 57 30.85 -10.48 -7.84
CA ILE A 57 30.72 -9.14 -7.21
C ILE A 57 31.89 -8.23 -7.56
N PRO A 58 33.18 -8.66 -7.48
CA PRO A 58 34.29 -7.84 -7.96
C PRO A 58 34.15 -7.42 -9.43
N ASP A 59 33.78 -8.35 -10.31
CA ASP A 59 33.58 -8.10 -11.74
C ASP A 59 32.45 -7.08 -12.00
N LEU A 60 31.34 -7.15 -11.23
CA LEU A 60 30.27 -6.16 -11.27
C LEU A 60 30.80 -4.75 -10.92
N VAL A 61 31.50 -4.65 -9.77
CA VAL A 61 31.99 -3.36 -9.24
C VAL A 61 33.05 -2.74 -10.17
N GLU A 62 33.95 -3.55 -10.73
CA GLU A 62 34.98 -3.08 -11.67
C GLU A 62 34.38 -2.50 -12.95
N LYS A 63 33.24 -3.04 -13.41
CA LYS A 63 32.54 -2.62 -14.62
C LYS A 63 31.73 -1.33 -14.46
N LEU A 64 31.65 -0.72 -13.28
CA LEU A 64 30.84 0.48 -13.00
C LEU A 64 31.64 1.77 -12.98
N GLU A 65 31.01 2.87 -13.43
CA GLU A 65 31.51 4.23 -13.28
C GLU A 65 31.30 4.76 -11.85
N LYS A 66 32.26 5.58 -11.36
CA LYS A 66 32.17 6.22 -10.03
C LYS A 66 31.37 7.55 -10.08
N PRO A 67 30.63 7.89 -9.03
CA PRO A 67 30.26 6.99 -7.91
C PRO A 67 29.43 5.83 -8.41
N ARG A 68 29.80 4.62 -7.97
CA ARG A 68 29.12 3.40 -8.41
C ARG A 68 27.69 3.38 -7.85
N LYS A 69 26.75 2.97 -8.67
CA LYS A 69 25.35 2.81 -8.31
C LYS A 69 24.98 1.35 -8.48
N ILE A 70 24.55 0.68 -7.42
CA ILE A 70 24.23 -0.74 -7.45
C ILE A 70 22.82 -0.97 -6.88
N MET A 71 21.90 -1.41 -7.72
CA MET A 71 20.51 -1.69 -7.34
C MET A 71 20.33 -3.17 -7.02
N LEU A 72 19.77 -3.45 -5.86
CA LEU A 72 19.42 -4.79 -5.39
C LEU A 72 17.94 -5.06 -5.68
N MET A 73 17.66 -6.00 -6.57
CA MET A 73 16.33 -6.52 -6.88
C MET A 73 16.20 -7.95 -6.35
N VAL A 74 16.37 -8.10 -5.05
CA VAL A 74 16.42 -9.38 -4.35
C VAL A 74 15.32 -9.49 -3.30
N ARG A 75 15.17 -10.66 -2.70
CA ARG A 75 14.22 -10.87 -1.61
C ARG A 75 14.60 -10.00 -0.41
N ALA A 76 13.62 -9.32 0.17
CA ALA A 76 13.79 -8.51 1.37
C ALA A 76 14.28 -9.32 2.59
N GLY A 77 14.84 -8.63 3.57
CA GLY A 77 15.40 -9.20 4.79
C GLY A 77 16.89 -9.47 4.66
N THR A 78 17.41 -10.51 5.31
CA THR A 78 18.83 -10.83 5.42
C THR A 78 19.57 -11.00 4.09
N VAL A 79 18.84 -11.37 3.02
CA VAL A 79 19.45 -11.48 1.68
C VAL A 79 20.02 -10.15 1.18
N VAL A 80 19.37 -9.04 1.52
CA VAL A 80 19.89 -7.69 1.20
C VAL A 80 21.18 -7.43 2.00
N ASP A 81 21.20 -7.76 3.29
CA ASP A 81 22.37 -7.60 4.15
C ASP A 81 23.55 -8.46 3.69
N ASP A 82 23.28 -9.70 3.23
CA ASP A 82 24.28 -10.60 2.65
C ASP A 82 24.94 -9.99 1.39
N PHE A 83 24.16 -9.36 0.50
CA PHE A 83 24.73 -8.68 -0.67
C PHE A 83 25.48 -7.41 -0.30
N ILE A 84 25.00 -6.63 0.66
CA ILE A 84 25.71 -5.46 1.20
C ILE A 84 27.07 -5.89 1.74
N ALA A 85 27.12 -6.96 2.55
CA ALA A 85 28.37 -7.48 3.11
C ALA A 85 29.38 -7.92 2.03
N GLN A 86 28.90 -8.54 0.95
CA GLN A 86 29.74 -8.93 -0.19
C GLN A 86 30.23 -7.74 -1.02
N LEU A 87 29.45 -6.67 -1.14
CA LEU A 87 29.78 -5.47 -1.90
C LEU A 87 30.81 -4.59 -1.18
N LEU A 88 30.66 -4.41 0.14
CA LEU A 88 31.43 -3.48 0.95
C LEU A 88 32.95 -3.55 0.76
N PRO A 89 33.63 -4.73 0.66
CA PRO A 89 35.06 -4.81 0.43
C PRO A 89 35.55 -4.22 -0.91
N HIS A 90 34.64 -3.98 -1.85
CA HIS A 90 34.93 -3.54 -3.21
C HIS A 90 34.44 -2.12 -3.50
N LEU A 91 33.68 -1.51 -2.56
CA LEU A 91 33.14 -0.16 -2.69
C LEU A 91 34.09 0.89 -2.07
N GLU A 92 33.92 2.11 -2.54
CA GLU A 92 34.69 3.27 -2.05
C GLU A 92 33.72 4.35 -1.53
N GLU A 93 34.24 5.28 -0.75
CA GLU A 93 33.48 6.43 -0.24
C GLU A 93 32.72 7.14 -1.37
N GLY A 94 31.45 7.40 -1.13
CA GLY A 94 30.54 8.03 -2.09
C GLY A 94 29.80 7.07 -3.03
N ASP A 95 30.16 5.77 -3.07
CA ASP A 95 29.41 4.77 -3.82
C ASP A 95 27.98 4.58 -3.21
N ILE A 96 27.04 4.11 -4.02
CA ILE A 96 25.60 4.11 -3.70
C ILE A 96 25.05 2.69 -3.84
N ILE A 97 24.40 2.20 -2.79
CA ILE A 97 23.58 0.99 -2.84
C ILE A 97 22.10 1.38 -2.85
N ILE A 98 21.34 0.80 -3.76
CA ILE A 98 19.89 1.02 -3.90
C ILE A 98 19.18 -0.29 -3.60
N ASP A 99 18.32 -0.35 -2.58
CA ASP A 99 17.43 -1.49 -2.35
C ASP A 99 16.09 -1.21 -3.04
N GLY A 100 15.84 -1.87 -4.17
CA GLY A 100 14.61 -1.75 -4.95
C GLY A 100 13.56 -2.82 -4.60
N GLY A 101 13.80 -3.61 -3.55
CA GLY A 101 12.85 -4.62 -3.05
C GLY A 101 11.73 -4.02 -2.20
N ASN A 102 10.79 -4.87 -1.79
CA ASN A 102 9.78 -4.49 -0.80
C ASN A 102 10.33 -4.74 0.62
N ALA A 103 11.32 -3.95 1.04
CA ALA A 103 11.97 -4.09 2.34
C ALA A 103 11.12 -3.50 3.47
N ASN A 104 11.32 -4.02 4.69
CA ASN A 104 10.77 -3.40 5.89
C ASN A 104 11.56 -2.12 6.20
N PHE A 105 10.85 -1.02 6.46
CA PHE A 105 11.48 0.30 6.60
C PHE A 105 12.48 0.42 7.77
N PRO A 106 12.34 -0.28 8.93
CA PRO A 106 13.35 -0.26 9.97
C PRO A 106 14.70 -0.83 9.50
N ASP A 107 14.68 -1.88 8.65
CA ASP A 107 15.89 -2.39 8.02
C ASP A 107 16.55 -1.34 7.12
N SER A 108 15.74 -0.59 6.38
CA SER A 108 16.25 0.47 5.50
C SER A 108 16.85 1.63 6.30
N THR A 109 16.22 2.05 7.40
CA THR A 109 16.74 3.04 8.34
C THR A 109 18.08 2.58 8.90
N ARG A 110 18.14 1.34 9.43
CA ARG A 110 19.38 0.75 9.94
C ARG A 110 20.49 0.74 8.89
N ARG A 111 20.19 0.25 7.67
CA ARG A 111 21.15 0.20 6.55
C ARG A 111 21.65 1.56 6.16
N THR A 112 20.78 2.58 6.13
CA THR A 112 21.18 3.97 5.86
C THR A 112 22.25 4.42 6.84
N HIS A 113 22.04 4.23 8.15
CA HIS A 113 22.99 4.64 9.19
C HIS A 113 24.27 3.81 9.20
N GLU A 114 24.18 2.49 9.09
CA GLU A 114 25.35 1.59 9.09
C GLU A 114 26.27 1.82 7.88
N LEU A 115 25.71 2.13 6.72
CA LEU A 115 26.46 2.41 5.50
C LEU A 115 27.03 3.81 5.49
N ALA A 116 26.30 4.81 5.98
CA ALA A 116 26.81 6.17 6.15
C ALA A 116 28.06 6.21 7.02
N ALA A 117 28.13 5.42 8.11
CA ALA A 117 29.31 5.29 8.95
C ALA A 117 30.55 4.72 8.22
N LYS A 118 30.37 4.15 7.02
CA LYS A 118 31.42 3.60 6.15
C LYS A 118 31.67 4.46 4.90
N GLY A 119 31.04 5.63 4.82
CA GLY A 119 31.11 6.52 3.66
C GLY A 119 30.29 6.06 2.45
N ILE A 120 29.46 5.02 2.60
CA ILE A 120 28.58 4.49 1.54
C ILE A 120 27.19 5.07 1.70
N ARG A 121 26.58 5.49 0.60
CA ARG A 121 25.22 6.03 0.56
C ARG A 121 24.21 4.92 0.31
N PHE A 122 23.03 5.04 0.91
CA PHE A 122 21.96 4.05 0.74
C PHE A 122 20.67 4.71 0.30
N ILE A 123 19.97 4.10 -0.67
CA ILE A 123 18.62 4.46 -1.10
C ILE A 123 17.70 3.24 -0.93
N GLY A 124 16.65 3.39 -0.16
CA GLY A 124 15.51 2.47 -0.15
C GLY A 124 14.47 2.94 -1.14
N ALA A 125 14.29 2.24 -2.24
CA ALA A 125 13.40 2.65 -3.32
C ALA A 125 12.23 1.67 -3.47
N GLY A 126 11.03 2.05 -3.01
CA GLY A 126 9.82 1.31 -3.29
C GLY A 126 9.45 1.38 -4.76
N VAL A 127 9.27 0.23 -5.42
CA VAL A 127 8.90 0.14 -6.83
C VAL A 127 7.50 -0.47 -6.94
N SER A 128 6.61 0.19 -7.69
CA SER A 128 5.24 -0.28 -7.95
C SER A 128 5.00 -0.44 -9.45
N GLY A 129 3.94 -1.19 -9.82
CA GLY A 129 3.52 -1.39 -11.21
C GLY A 129 3.64 -2.82 -11.72
N GLY A 130 4.14 -3.75 -10.89
CA GLY A 130 4.30 -5.15 -11.29
C GLY A 130 5.28 -5.35 -12.44
N GLU A 131 5.10 -6.44 -13.18
CA GLU A 131 5.97 -6.81 -14.32
C GLU A 131 5.91 -5.77 -15.44
N GLU A 132 4.72 -5.39 -15.83
CA GLU A 132 4.49 -4.42 -16.90
C GLU A 132 5.01 -3.03 -16.53
N GLY A 133 4.73 -2.56 -15.32
CA GLY A 133 5.26 -1.28 -14.82
C GLY A 133 6.78 -1.29 -14.79
N ALA A 134 7.43 -2.33 -14.31
CA ALA A 134 8.89 -2.44 -14.32
C ALA A 134 9.47 -2.31 -15.73
N ARG A 135 8.78 -2.86 -16.73
CA ARG A 135 9.21 -2.83 -18.13
C ARG A 135 8.95 -1.47 -18.81
N ASN A 136 7.79 -0.87 -18.58
CA ASN A 136 7.27 0.24 -19.36
C ASN A 136 7.26 1.57 -18.61
N GLY A 137 7.39 1.56 -17.30
CA GLY A 137 7.43 2.73 -16.43
C GLY A 137 6.77 2.46 -15.08
N PRO A 138 7.55 2.19 -14.03
CA PRO A 138 7.02 2.02 -12.67
C PRO A 138 6.81 3.36 -11.97
N SER A 139 5.98 3.37 -10.93
CA SER A 139 6.03 4.37 -9.87
C SER A 139 7.17 4.02 -8.92
N ILE A 140 8.01 5.00 -8.56
CA ILE A 140 9.18 4.77 -7.71
C ILE A 140 9.19 5.77 -6.54
N MET A 141 9.38 5.27 -5.33
CA MET A 141 9.37 6.00 -4.06
C MET A 141 10.74 5.91 -3.39
N PRO A 142 11.74 6.71 -3.80
CA PRO A 142 13.08 6.69 -3.23
C PRO A 142 13.18 7.48 -1.92
N GLY A 143 13.87 6.91 -0.94
CA GLY A 143 14.26 7.55 0.31
C GLY A 143 15.60 7.02 0.81
N GLY A 144 16.21 7.64 1.84
CA GLY A 144 17.48 7.19 2.39
C GLY A 144 18.49 8.31 2.59
N SER A 145 19.70 8.15 2.04
CA SER A 145 20.74 9.18 2.05
C SER A 145 20.41 10.28 1.03
N GLU A 146 20.10 11.47 1.50
CA GLU A 146 19.71 12.60 0.64
C GLU A 146 20.82 12.97 -0.37
N GLU A 147 22.08 12.86 0.04
CA GLU A 147 23.25 13.13 -0.81
C GLU A 147 23.40 12.14 -1.97
N ALA A 148 22.71 11.00 -1.93
CA ALA A 148 22.68 10.05 -3.04
C ALA A 148 21.66 10.45 -4.13
N TRP A 149 20.63 11.20 -3.75
CA TRP A 149 19.51 11.52 -4.65
C TRP A 149 19.93 12.17 -5.97
N PRO A 150 20.81 13.20 -6.01
CA PRO A 150 21.24 13.81 -7.27
C PRO A 150 21.88 12.84 -8.26
N PHE A 151 22.51 11.76 -7.79
CA PHE A 151 23.19 10.77 -8.62
C PHE A 151 22.25 9.70 -9.17
N VAL A 152 21.19 9.36 -8.45
CA VAL A 152 20.23 8.31 -8.85
C VAL A 152 18.98 8.88 -9.50
N LYS A 153 18.61 10.12 -9.21
CA LYS A 153 17.47 10.84 -9.77
C LYS A 153 17.35 10.73 -11.28
N PRO A 154 18.42 11.01 -12.09
CA PRO A 154 18.33 10.95 -13.54
C PRO A 154 17.91 9.57 -14.06
N ILE A 155 18.42 8.49 -13.44
CA ILE A 155 18.11 7.11 -13.82
C ILE A 155 16.67 6.78 -13.40
N LEU A 156 16.35 6.97 -12.11
CA LEU A 156 15.05 6.58 -11.56
C LEU A 156 13.90 7.36 -12.20
N GLN A 157 14.06 8.64 -12.42
CA GLN A 157 13.07 9.44 -13.13
C GLN A 157 12.95 9.09 -14.61
N ALA A 158 14.05 8.71 -15.29
CA ALA A 158 13.97 8.31 -16.70
C ALA A 158 13.15 7.04 -16.89
N ILE A 159 13.33 6.04 -16.02
CA ILE A 159 12.65 4.75 -16.11
C ILE A 159 11.24 4.74 -15.52
N SER A 160 10.88 5.75 -14.71
CA SER A 160 9.55 5.84 -14.12
C SER A 160 8.48 6.17 -15.14
N ALA A 161 7.22 5.82 -14.83
CA ALA A 161 6.07 6.27 -15.59
C ALA A 161 6.04 7.80 -15.70
N LYS A 162 5.44 8.28 -16.76
CA LYS A 162 5.22 9.72 -17.01
C LYS A 162 3.73 9.99 -17.10
N THR A 163 3.31 11.11 -16.52
CA THR A 163 1.98 11.63 -16.78
C THR A 163 1.85 12.08 -18.23
N PRO A 164 0.64 12.32 -18.76
CA PRO A 164 0.44 12.92 -20.08
C PRO A 164 1.19 14.24 -20.28
N GLN A 165 1.50 14.97 -19.21
CA GLN A 165 2.26 16.22 -19.22
C GLN A 165 3.78 15.99 -19.17
N GLY A 166 4.23 14.72 -19.08
CA GLY A 166 5.65 14.35 -19.05
C GLY A 166 6.28 14.35 -17.64
N GLU A 167 5.50 14.58 -16.59
CA GLU A 167 6.00 14.56 -15.22
C GLU A 167 6.30 13.12 -14.74
N PRO A 168 7.49 12.86 -14.13
CA PRO A 168 7.84 11.53 -13.68
C PRO A 168 7.06 11.13 -12.41
N CYS A 169 6.58 9.89 -12.36
CA CYS A 169 6.03 9.29 -11.15
C CYS A 169 7.14 8.74 -10.24
N CYS A 170 8.14 9.56 -10.00
CA CYS A 170 9.30 9.29 -9.17
C CYS A 170 9.87 10.62 -8.66
N ASP A 171 9.87 10.81 -7.36
CA ASP A 171 10.56 11.92 -6.72
C ASP A 171 10.99 11.52 -5.31
N TRP A 172 11.87 12.34 -4.70
CA TRP A 172 12.35 12.13 -3.34
C TRP A 172 11.20 12.10 -2.34
N VAL A 173 11.16 11.04 -1.51
CA VAL A 173 10.13 10.87 -0.48
C VAL A 173 10.61 11.44 0.85
N GLY A 174 11.82 11.07 1.29
CA GLY A 174 12.33 11.48 2.59
C GLY A 174 13.57 10.68 3.00
N ARG A 175 14.10 10.99 4.18
CA ARG A 175 15.31 10.36 4.72
C ARG A 175 15.05 8.93 5.20
N ASP A 176 16.12 8.21 5.44
CA ASP A 176 16.15 6.90 6.08
C ASP A 176 15.20 5.87 5.41
N GLY A 177 14.29 5.29 6.18
CA GLY A 177 13.32 4.31 5.70
C GLY A 177 12.08 4.88 5.02
N ALA A 178 11.96 6.21 4.83
CA ALA A 178 10.75 6.88 4.36
C ALA A 178 10.22 6.32 3.03
N GLY A 179 11.10 6.07 2.06
CA GLY A 179 10.71 5.52 0.75
C GLY A 179 10.03 4.15 0.86
N HIS A 180 10.61 3.24 1.64
CA HIS A 180 10.02 1.93 1.88
C HIS A 180 8.78 1.99 2.78
N PHE A 181 8.71 2.93 3.72
CA PHE A 181 7.51 3.14 4.52
C PHE A 181 6.33 3.57 3.66
N VAL A 182 6.50 4.58 2.82
CA VAL A 182 5.46 5.05 1.89
C VAL A 182 5.04 3.92 0.94
N LYS A 183 6.00 3.11 0.45
CA LYS A 183 5.67 1.93 -0.37
C LYS A 183 4.91 0.86 0.42
N MET A 184 5.23 0.65 1.68
CA MET A 184 4.50 -0.28 2.56
C MET A 184 3.05 0.16 2.73
N VAL A 185 2.81 1.45 3.02
CA VAL A 185 1.45 2.00 3.15
C VAL A 185 0.70 1.96 1.83
N HIS A 186 1.36 2.29 0.71
CA HIS A 186 0.81 2.07 -0.63
C HIS A 186 0.27 0.64 -0.79
N ASN A 187 1.06 -0.37 -0.41
CA ASN A 187 0.61 -1.76 -0.49
C ASN A 187 -0.56 -2.05 0.47
N GLY A 188 -0.63 -1.39 1.62
CA GLY A 188 -1.79 -1.47 2.51
C GLY A 188 -3.06 -0.94 1.83
N ILE A 189 -2.99 0.23 1.20
CA ILE A 189 -4.09 0.82 0.42
C ILE A 189 -4.49 -0.13 -0.72
N GLU A 190 -3.52 -0.72 -1.42
CA GLU A 190 -3.75 -1.73 -2.46
C GLU A 190 -4.58 -2.91 -1.95
N TYR A 191 -4.26 -3.43 -0.75
CA TYR A 191 -5.04 -4.49 -0.12
C TYR A 191 -6.48 -4.05 0.17
N GLY A 192 -6.66 -2.84 0.69
CA GLY A 192 -7.97 -2.23 0.93
C GLY A 192 -8.78 -2.13 -0.37
N ASP A 193 -8.22 -1.53 -1.40
CA ASP A 193 -8.88 -1.33 -2.69
C ASP A 193 -9.28 -2.67 -3.34
N MET A 194 -8.38 -3.67 -3.34
CA MET A 194 -8.68 -5.00 -3.87
C MET A 194 -9.83 -5.67 -3.12
N GLN A 195 -9.83 -5.60 -1.79
CA GLN A 195 -10.89 -6.19 -0.98
C GLN A 195 -12.23 -5.49 -1.20
N LEU A 196 -12.25 -4.15 -1.25
CA LEU A 196 -13.46 -3.37 -1.55
C LEU A 196 -14.07 -3.73 -2.92
N ILE A 197 -13.23 -3.91 -3.93
CA ILE A 197 -13.66 -4.36 -5.26
C ILE A 197 -14.24 -5.78 -5.21
N CYS A 198 -13.60 -6.70 -4.45
CA CYS A 198 -14.11 -8.05 -4.23
C CYS A 198 -15.47 -8.05 -3.49
N GLU A 199 -15.66 -7.14 -2.53
CA GLU A 199 -16.93 -6.98 -1.82
C GLU A 199 -18.04 -6.46 -2.77
N ALA A 200 -17.72 -5.49 -3.62
CA ALA A 200 -18.64 -5.01 -4.65
C ALA A 200 -18.97 -6.13 -5.67
N TYR A 201 -17.97 -6.91 -6.11
CA TYR A 201 -18.16 -8.08 -6.95
C TYR A 201 -19.10 -9.10 -6.30
N GLN A 202 -18.90 -9.42 -5.03
CA GLN A 202 -19.73 -10.38 -4.31
C GLN A 202 -21.17 -9.87 -4.15
N PHE A 203 -21.36 -8.60 -3.82
CA PHE A 203 -22.70 -8.00 -3.74
C PHE A 203 -23.46 -8.09 -5.07
N MET A 204 -22.77 -7.83 -6.19
CA MET A 204 -23.36 -7.97 -7.52
C MET A 204 -23.65 -9.42 -7.88
N LYS A 205 -22.71 -10.34 -7.63
CA LYS A 205 -22.82 -11.76 -7.99
C LYS A 205 -23.87 -12.46 -7.14
N ASP A 206 -23.70 -12.47 -5.84
CA ASP A 206 -24.49 -13.27 -4.91
C ASP A 206 -25.77 -12.52 -4.46
N GLY A 207 -25.69 -11.21 -4.28
CA GLY A 207 -26.83 -10.37 -3.89
C GLY A 207 -27.76 -10.04 -5.06
N LEU A 208 -27.24 -9.58 -6.19
CA LEU A 208 -28.05 -9.15 -7.34
C LEU A 208 -28.20 -10.21 -8.43
N GLY A 209 -27.54 -11.37 -8.31
CA GLY A 209 -27.60 -12.47 -9.28
C GLY A 209 -27.01 -12.13 -10.65
N MET A 210 -25.99 -11.26 -10.70
CA MET A 210 -25.40 -10.80 -11.95
C MET A 210 -24.41 -11.81 -12.52
N SER A 211 -24.41 -11.94 -13.84
CA SER A 211 -23.40 -12.70 -14.58
C SER A 211 -22.06 -11.96 -14.64
N ALA A 212 -20.98 -12.69 -14.96
CA ALA A 212 -19.66 -12.08 -15.14
C ALA A 212 -19.66 -11.00 -16.24
N GLU A 213 -20.44 -11.19 -17.31
CA GLU A 213 -20.57 -10.20 -18.39
C GLU A 213 -21.28 -8.92 -17.92
N GLU A 214 -22.36 -9.02 -17.17
CA GLU A 214 -23.07 -7.86 -16.60
C GLU A 214 -22.18 -7.11 -15.60
N MET A 215 -21.41 -7.82 -14.77
CA MET A 215 -20.45 -7.22 -13.84
C MET A 215 -19.27 -6.57 -14.58
N GLN A 216 -18.78 -7.19 -15.65
CA GLN A 216 -17.76 -6.60 -16.52
C GLN A 216 -18.21 -5.25 -17.09
N GLN A 217 -19.44 -5.19 -17.64
CA GLN A 217 -20.00 -3.96 -18.18
C GLN A 217 -20.16 -2.89 -17.10
N THR A 218 -20.53 -3.29 -15.89
CA THR A 218 -20.67 -2.40 -14.73
C THR A 218 -19.33 -1.79 -14.32
N PHE A 219 -18.29 -2.61 -14.13
CA PHE A 219 -16.95 -2.12 -13.78
C PHE A 219 -16.35 -1.27 -14.91
N ALA A 220 -16.55 -1.65 -16.18
CA ALA A 220 -16.12 -0.84 -17.33
C ALA A 220 -16.83 0.52 -17.39
N ALA A 221 -18.11 0.59 -17.00
CA ALA A 221 -18.85 1.85 -16.88
C ALA A 221 -18.34 2.68 -15.69
N TRP A 222 -18.11 2.07 -14.53
CA TRP A 222 -17.57 2.74 -13.35
C TRP A 222 -16.16 3.28 -13.58
N ASN A 223 -15.35 2.61 -14.40
CA ASN A 223 -14.01 3.09 -14.78
C ASN A 223 -14.01 4.36 -15.65
N LYS A 224 -15.20 4.84 -16.03
CA LYS A 224 -15.37 6.14 -16.73
C LYS A 224 -15.86 7.26 -15.79
N THR A 225 -15.93 6.99 -14.50
CA THR A 225 -16.38 7.89 -13.44
C THR A 225 -15.23 8.23 -12.48
N GLU A 226 -15.55 8.79 -11.31
CA GLU A 226 -14.61 9.05 -10.21
C GLU A 226 -13.95 7.77 -9.66
N LEU A 227 -14.49 6.59 -9.97
CA LEU A 227 -13.90 5.30 -9.67
C LEU A 227 -12.79 4.87 -10.63
N ASN A 228 -12.48 5.68 -11.67
CA ASN A 228 -11.38 5.36 -12.58
C ASN A 228 -10.11 5.03 -11.81
N SER A 229 -9.64 3.80 -12.00
CA SER A 229 -8.43 3.30 -11.36
C SER A 229 -7.91 2.06 -12.08
N TYR A 230 -6.62 1.77 -11.91
CA TYR A 230 -6.01 0.58 -12.50
C TYR A 230 -6.70 -0.72 -12.04
N LEU A 231 -7.02 -0.83 -10.74
CA LEU A 231 -7.67 -2.02 -10.21
C LEU A 231 -9.11 -2.21 -10.72
N ILE A 232 -9.88 -1.15 -10.96
CA ILE A 232 -11.21 -1.23 -11.59
C ILE A 232 -11.07 -1.63 -13.07
N GLU A 233 -10.08 -1.07 -13.78
CA GLU A 233 -9.78 -1.42 -15.16
C GLU A 233 -9.49 -2.91 -15.32
N ILE A 234 -8.51 -3.43 -14.60
CA ILE A 234 -8.15 -4.86 -14.69
C ILE A 234 -9.26 -5.78 -14.17
N THR A 235 -10.13 -5.32 -13.27
CA THR A 235 -11.30 -6.09 -12.83
C THR A 235 -12.28 -6.31 -13.99
N ALA A 236 -12.53 -5.28 -14.80
CA ALA A 236 -13.35 -5.43 -15.99
C ALA A 236 -12.70 -6.40 -17.00
N ASP A 237 -11.39 -6.33 -17.21
CA ASP A 237 -10.67 -7.23 -18.12
C ASP A 237 -10.68 -8.68 -17.62
N ILE A 238 -10.49 -8.90 -16.33
CA ILE A 238 -10.56 -10.23 -15.69
C ILE A 238 -11.94 -10.86 -15.89
N LEU A 239 -13.01 -10.08 -15.68
CA LEU A 239 -14.40 -10.55 -15.83
C LEU A 239 -14.76 -10.84 -17.29
N ALA A 240 -14.10 -10.18 -18.24
CA ALA A 240 -14.26 -10.47 -19.68
C ALA A 240 -13.56 -11.73 -20.13
N TYR A 241 -12.53 -12.20 -19.38
CA TYR A 241 -11.68 -13.28 -19.82
C TYR A 241 -12.39 -14.64 -19.70
N LYS A 242 -12.45 -15.37 -20.80
CA LYS A 242 -13.03 -16.73 -20.87
C LYS A 242 -11.92 -17.76 -21.01
N ASP A 243 -12.10 -18.88 -20.29
CA ASP A 243 -11.23 -20.03 -20.42
C ASP A 243 -11.52 -20.81 -21.73
N SER A 244 -10.74 -21.81 -22.03
CA SER A 244 -10.81 -22.63 -23.26
C SER A 244 -12.17 -23.29 -23.51
N ASP A 245 -12.99 -23.46 -22.46
CA ASP A 245 -14.36 -24.01 -22.56
C ASP A 245 -15.43 -22.91 -22.73
N GLY A 246 -15.04 -21.64 -22.84
CA GLY A 246 -15.94 -20.50 -23.03
C GLY A 246 -16.57 -19.95 -21.75
N LEU A 247 -16.28 -20.53 -20.58
CA LEU A 247 -16.77 -20.04 -19.29
C LEU A 247 -15.82 -18.97 -18.71
N PRO A 248 -16.33 -18.05 -17.84
CA PRO A 248 -15.48 -17.06 -17.18
C PRO A 248 -14.37 -17.74 -16.36
N LEU A 249 -13.10 -17.38 -16.60
CA LEU A 249 -11.99 -17.97 -15.87
C LEU A 249 -12.05 -17.67 -14.37
N VAL A 250 -12.56 -16.48 -14.00
CA VAL A 250 -12.68 -16.07 -12.59
C VAL A 250 -13.48 -17.06 -11.74
N ASP A 251 -14.49 -17.70 -12.32
CA ASP A 251 -15.32 -18.71 -11.63
C ASP A 251 -14.59 -20.03 -11.34
N LYS A 252 -13.44 -20.25 -11.98
CA LYS A 252 -12.59 -21.44 -11.79
C LYS A 252 -11.41 -21.20 -10.87
N ILE A 253 -11.15 -19.96 -10.50
CA ILE A 253 -10.05 -19.59 -9.59
C ILE A 253 -10.45 -19.93 -8.16
N LEU A 254 -9.59 -20.65 -7.45
CA LEU A 254 -9.81 -20.97 -6.04
C LEU A 254 -9.85 -19.71 -5.21
N ASP A 255 -10.86 -19.59 -4.34
CA ASP A 255 -11.14 -18.44 -3.47
C ASP A 255 -10.21 -18.36 -2.25
N THR A 256 -8.90 -18.44 -2.49
CA THR A 256 -7.83 -18.25 -1.49
C THR A 256 -6.86 -17.18 -1.98
N ALA A 257 -6.56 -16.20 -1.15
CA ALA A 257 -5.65 -15.11 -1.49
C ALA A 257 -4.39 -15.14 -0.64
N GLY A 258 -3.24 -15.21 -1.29
CA GLY A 258 -1.93 -15.12 -0.63
C GLY A 258 -1.53 -13.68 -0.30
N GLN A 259 -0.50 -13.53 0.55
CA GLN A 259 0.11 -12.24 0.88
C GLN A 259 1.64 -12.36 1.04
N LYS A 260 2.36 -11.28 0.71
CA LYS A 260 3.82 -11.18 0.88
C LYS A 260 4.22 -10.47 2.19
N GLY A 261 3.24 -10.03 3.01
CA GLY A 261 3.45 -9.45 4.34
C GLY A 261 3.45 -7.92 4.41
N THR A 262 3.47 -7.18 3.30
CA THR A 262 3.49 -5.70 3.32
C THR A 262 2.22 -5.10 3.92
N GLY A 263 1.04 -5.61 3.60
CA GLY A 263 -0.21 -5.17 4.23
C GLY A 263 -0.25 -5.48 5.74
N LYS A 264 0.29 -6.64 6.15
CA LYS A 264 0.45 -6.98 7.57
C LYS A 264 1.38 -5.97 8.28
N TRP A 265 2.52 -5.61 7.68
CA TRP A 265 3.42 -4.61 8.26
C TRP A 265 2.75 -3.24 8.39
N THR A 266 1.92 -2.85 7.42
CA THR A 266 1.13 -1.60 7.50
C THR A 266 0.21 -1.61 8.71
N GLY A 267 -0.53 -2.71 8.94
CA GLY A 267 -1.40 -2.85 10.11
C GLY A 267 -0.64 -2.86 11.44
N ILE A 268 0.50 -3.53 11.52
CA ILE A 268 1.35 -3.55 12.74
C ILE A 268 1.84 -2.14 13.05
N ASN A 269 2.39 -1.42 12.08
CA ASN A 269 2.87 -0.05 12.28
C ASN A 269 1.73 0.92 12.69
N ALA A 270 0.53 0.71 12.16
CA ALA A 270 -0.62 1.50 12.58
C ALA A 270 -0.99 1.27 14.04
N LEU A 271 -0.91 0.02 14.51
CA LEU A 271 -1.12 -0.31 15.94
C LEU A 271 -0.02 0.29 16.82
N ASP A 272 1.24 0.22 16.39
CA ASP A 272 2.38 0.77 17.12
C ASP A 272 2.30 2.31 17.24
N LEU A 273 1.74 2.97 16.21
CA LEU A 273 1.59 4.43 16.15
C LEU A 273 0.21 4.94 16.60
N GLY A 274 -0.69 4.06 17.07
CA GLY A 274 -2.03 4.44 17.53
C GLY A 274 -2.98 4.92 16.42
N ILE A 275 -2.70 4.62 15.14
CA ILE A 275 -3.54 5.05 14.02
C ILE A 275 -4.65 4.04 13.72
N PRO A 276 -5.93 4.46 13.67
CA PRO A 276 -7.06 3.56 13.45
C PRO A 276 -7.19 3.12 11.98
N LEU A 277 -6.27 2.27 11.53
CA LEU A 277 -6.18 1.73 10.17
C LEU A 277 -7.17 0.56 9.96
N THR A 278 -8.43 0.77 10.25
CA THR A 278 -9.42 -0.30 10.38
C THR A 278 -9.70 -1.00 9.05
N LEU A 279 -9.97 -0.25 7.97
CA LEU A 279 -10.27 -0.82 6.64
C LEU A 279 -9.11 -1.67 6.10
N ILE A 280 -7.90 -1.13 6.13
CA ILE A 280 -6.72 -1.82 5.59
C ILE A 280 -6.40 -3.08 6.41
N SER A 281 -6.57 -3.02 7.73
CA SER A 281 -6.42 -4.18 8.61
C SER A 281 -7.46 -5.26 8.31
N GLU A 282 -8.73 -4.89 8.09
CA GLU A 282 -9.77 -5.82 7.67
C GLU A 282 -9.44 -6.49 6.33
N ALA A 283 -8.85 -5.79 5.37
CA ALA A 283 -8.40 -6.39 4.12
C ALA A 283 -7.32 -7.48 4.34
N VAL A 284 -6.44 -7.28 5.32
CA VAL A 284 -5.46 -8.31 5.72
C VAL A 284 -6.15 -9.50 6.35
N PHE A 285 -7.10 -9.28 7.27
CA PHE A 285 -7.85 -10.36 7.92
C PHE A 285 -8.75 -11.10 6.94
N ALA A 286 -9.37 -10.44 5.98
CA ALA A 286 -10.14 -11.08 4.91
C ALA A 286 -9.30 -12.09 4.11
N ARG A 287 -8.04 -11.73 3.78
CA ARG A 287 -7.09 -12.68 3.17
C ARG A 287 -6.76 -13.86 4.09
N CYS A 288 -6.58 -13.61 5.39
CA CYS A 288 -6.37 -14.68 6.36
C CYS A 288 -7.57 -15.64 6.42
N VAL A 289 -8.79 -15.10 6.45
CA VAL A 289 -10.02 -15.90 6.41
C VAL A 289 -10.10 -16.71 5.11
N SER A 290 -9.75 -16.09 3.96
CA SER A 290 -9.77 -16.78 2.67
C SER A 290 -8.86 -18.02 2.65
N ALA A 291 -7.72 -17.96 3.33
CA ALA A 291 -6.74 -19.04 3.38
C ALA A 291 -7.25 -20.29 4.14
N PHE A 292 -8.28 -20.16 4.98
CA PHE A 292 -8.87 -21.28 5.74
C PHE A 292 -9.91 -22.07 4.93
N LYS A 293 -9.66 -22.34 3.65
CA LYS A 293 -10.64 -22.91 2.69
C LYS A 293 -11.37 -24.12 3.24
N GLN A 294 -10.66 -25.15 3.68
CA GLN A 294 -11.27 -26.39 4.20
C GLN A 294 -12.10 -26.15 5.47
N GLN A 295 -11.64 -25.27 6.37
CA GLN A 295 -12.37 -24.91 7.58
C GLN A 295 -13.65 -24.14 7.26
N ARG A 296 -13.61 -23.21 6.28
CA ARG A 296 -14.79 -22.49 5.80
C ARG A 296 -15.82 -23.43 5.18
N GLU A 297 -15.40 -24.39 4.37
CA GLU A 297 -16.29 -25.40 3.78
C GLU A 297 -16.98 -26.25 4.86
N THR A 298 -16.23 -26.67 5.87
CA THR A 298 -16.79 -27.40 7.01
C THR A 298 -17.79 -26.56 7.81
N ALA A 299 -17.43 -25.31 8.09
CA ALA A 299 -18.31 -24.39 8.81
C ALA A 299 -19.57 -24.08 8.01
N ALA A 300 -19.46 -23.83 6.71
CA ALA A 300 -20.60 -23.58 5.83
C ALA A 300 -21.60 -24.75 5.83
N ALA A 301 -21.09 -25.99 5.80
CA ALA A 301 -21.94 -27.18 5.88
C ALA A 301 -22.65 -27.31 7.23
N LEU A 302 -21.99 -26.91 8.33
CA LEU A 302 -22.58 -26.97 9.69
C LEU A 302 -23.63 -25.88 9.93
N PHE A 303 -23.37 -24.65 9.46
CA PHE A 303 -24.26 -23.51 9.69
C PHE A 303 -25.33 -23.36 8.61
N GLY A 304 -25.20 -24.04 7.47
CA GLY A 304 -26.13 -23.92 6.34
C GLY A 304 -26.22 -22.48 5.78
N HIS A 305 -25.12 -21.74 5.87
CA HIS A 305 -25.11 -20.34 5.44
C HIS A 305 -25.26 -20.23 3.92
N THR A 306 -26.27 -19.47 3.50
CA THR A 306 -26.51 -19.05 2.10
C THR A 306 -26.83 -17.57 2.09
N ALA A 307 -26.18 -16.81 1.20
CA ALA A 307 -26.52 -15.42 1.01
C ALA A 307 -27.93 -15.30 0.41
N GLU A 308 -28.69 -14.34 0.91
CA GLU A 308 -30.01 -14.03 0.37
C GLU A 308 -29.88 -13.02 -0.79
N THR A 309 -30.79 -13.12 -1.76
CA THR A 309 -30.85 -12.17 -2.87
C THR A 309 -31.37 -10.82 -2.41
N VAL A 310 -30.81 -9.76 -2.93
CA VAL A 310 -31.20 -8.38 -2.65
C VAL A 310 -32.42 -8.03 -3.52
N ALA A 311 -33.54 -7.77 -2.89
CA ALA A 311 -34.76 -7.34 -3.58
C ALA A 311 -34.71 -5.82 -3.92
N GLY A 312 -35.37 -5.43 -5.01
CA GLY A 312 -35.54 -4.05 -5.43
C GLY A 312 -35.01 -3.75 -6.83
N ASP A 313 -34.95 -2.47 -7.21
CA ASP A 313 -34.44 -2.04 -8.50
C ASP A 313 -32.92 -2.23 -8.56
N ARG A 314 -32.44 -3.01 -9.55
CA ARG A 314 -31.03 -3.32 -9.75
C ARG A 314 -30.22 -2.05 -10.05
N ALA A 315 -30.74 -1.12 -10.83
CA ALA A 315 -30.02 0.08 -11.19
C ALA A 315 -29.80 1.00 -9.97
N GLU A 316 -30.80 1.10 -9.08
CA GLU A 316 -30.65 1.83 -7.82
C GLU A 316 -29.59 1.18 -6.91
N TRP A 317 -29.56 -0.15 -6.83
CA TRP A 317 -28.54 -0.85 -6.05
C TRP A 317 -27.14 -0.68 -6.63
N LEU A 318 -26.98 -0.73 -7.94
CA LEU A 318 -25.69 -0.53 -8.60
C LEU A 318 -25.16 0.90 -8.38
N GLU A 319 -26.02 1.91 -8.44
CA GLU A 319 -25.59 3.28 -8.13
C GLU A 319 -25.27 3.45 -6.64
N ALA A 320 -26.06 2.87 -5.74
CA ALA A 320 -25.75 2.89 -4.31
C ALA A 320 -24.42 2.20 -4.00
N LEU A 321 -24.15 1.06 -4.64
CA LEU A 321 -22.91 0.31 -4.49
C LEU A 321 -21.69 1.09 -5.06
N ARG A 322 -21.86 1.77 -6.20
CA ARG A 322 -20.85 2.64 -6.79
C ARG A 322 -20.41 3.74 -5.81
N LEU A 323 -21.40 4.42 -5.22
CA LEU A 323 -21.15 5.47 -4.23
C LEU A 323 -20.51 4.93 -2.95
N ALA A 324 -20.97 3.77 -2.47
CA ALA A 324 -20.40 3.10 -1.30
C ALA A 324 -18.92 2.70 -1.54
N LEU A 325 -18.63 2.15 -2.72
CA LEU A 325 -17.27 1.80 -3.12
C LEU A 325 -16.36 3.04 -3.18
N LEU A 326 -16.83 4.12 -3.82
CA LEU A 326 -16.06 5.38 -3.92
C LEU A 326 -15.74 5.95 -2.54
N ALA A 327 -16.75 6.05 -1.66
CA ALA A 327 -16.56 6.55 -0.30
C ALA A 327 -15.58 5.68 0.50
N SER A 328 -15.72 4.35 0.41
CA SER A 328 -14.81 3.41 1.09
C SER A 328 -13.38 3.52 0.58
N LYS A 329 -13.18 3.69 -0.75
CA LYS A 329 -11.85 3.94 -1.32
C LYS A 329 -11.23 5.22 -0.78
N ILE A 330 -11.98 6.31 -0.69
CA ILE A 330 -11.51 7.57 -0.08
C ILE A 330 -11.05 7.35 1.36
N ILE A 331 -11.80 6.59 2.16
CA ILE A 331 -11.37 6.24 3.53
C ILE A 331 -10.10 5.40 3.55
N SER A 332 -9.92 4.46 2.61
CA SER A 332 -8.68 3.67 2.50
C SER A 332 -7.45 4.58 2.33
N TYR A 333 -7.53 5.55 1.43
CA TYR A 333 -6.46 6.53 1.23
C TYR A 333 -6.31 7.48 2.43
N ALA A 334 -7.43 7.95 3.01
CA ALA A 334 -7.39 8.82 4.18
C ALA A 334 -6.67 8.14 5.36
N GLN A 335 -6.99 6.88 5.66
CA GLN A 335 -6.29 6.10 6.70
C GLN A 335 -4.80 5.92 6.37
N GLY A 336 -4.48 5.64 5.10
CA GLY A 336 -3.09 5.53 4.66
C GLY A 336 -2.29 6.82 4.85
N PHE A 337 -2.86 7.96 4.50
CA PHE A 337 -2.20 9.27 4.69
C PHE A 337 -2.10 9.67 6.16
N MET A 338 -3.10 9.33 7.00
CA MET A 338 -2.98 9.51 8.46
C MET A 338 -1.78 8.73 9.01
N LEU A 339 -1.58 7.48 8.56
CA LEU A 339 -0.45 6.66 8.97
C LEU A 339 0.89 7.22 8.46
N ILE A 340 0.95 7.70 7.20
CA ILE A 340 2.16 8.32 6.64
C ILE A 340 2.53 9.57 7.43
N ARG A 341 1.54 10.39 7.81
CA ARG A 341 1.74 11.59 8.61
C ARG A 341 2.33 11.25 9.98
N GLU A 342 1.68 10.38 10.73
CA GLU A 342 2.14 9.99 12.07
C GLU A 342 3.54 9.40 12.06
N ALA A 343 3.83 8.53 11.09
CA ALA A 343 5.17 7.98 10.93
C ALA A 343 6.21 9.06 10.58
N GLY A 344 5.83 10.03 9.76
CA GLY A 344 6.69 11.19 9.46
C GLY A 344 7.06 11.96 10.70
N GLU A 345 6.07 12.27 11.55
CA GLU A 345 6.27 12.97 12.82
C GLU A 345 7.13 12.13 13.79
N ALA A 346 6.79 10.84 13.97
CA ALA A 346 7.50 9.95 14.89
C ALA A 346 8.97 9.70 14.51
N ASN A 347 9.30 9.73 13.21
CA ASN A 347 10.66 9.48 12.72
C ASN A 347 11.40 10.77 12.30
N GLY A 348 10.79 11.94 12.40
CA GLY A 348 11.37 13.21 11.98
C GLY A 348 11.60 13.31 10.46
N TRP A 349 10.75 12.68 9.67
CA TRP A 349 10.78 12.76 8.21
C TRP A 349 10.01 13.99 7.73
N GLU A 350 10.63 14.79 6.91
CA GLU A 350 9.98 15.92 6.23
C GLU A 350 9.27 15.42 4.96
N LEU A 351 8.05 14.89 5.12
CA LEU A 351 7.30 14.29 4.01
C LEU A 351 6.41 15.33 3.30
N ASN A 352 6.43 15.31 1.98
CA ASN A 352 5.45 16.04 1.17
C ASN A 352 4.31 15.11 0.76
N TYR A 353 3.17 15.21 1.44
CA TYR A 353 2.00 14.34 1.24
C TYR A 353 1.39 14.50 -0.15
N GLY A 354 1.29 15.75 -0.64
CA GLY A 354 0.81 16.03 -1.99
C GLY A 354 1.68 15.39 -3.06
N ASN A 355 3.00 15.56 -2.98
CA ASN A 355 3.93 14.89 -3.90
C ASN A 355 3.86 13.37 -3.77
N THR A 356 3.69 12.83 -2.57
CA THR A 356 3.52 11.38 -2.37
C THR A 356 2.33 10.84 -3.16
N ALA A 357 1.18 11.54 -3.12
CA ALA A 357 0.01 11.16 -3.93
C ALA A 357 0.32 11.20 -5.44
N LEU A 358 1.09 12.18 -5.89
CA LEU A 358 1.45 12.33 -7.30
C LEU A 358 2.35 11.21 -7.82
N LEU A 359 3.15 10.56 -6.95
CA LEU A 359 3.96 9.40 -7.36
C LEU A 359 3.11 8.22 -7.81
N TRP A 360 1.86 8.13 -7.38
CA TRP A 360 0.96 7.00 -7.64
C TRP A 360 0.05 7.20 -8.87
N ARG A 361 0.22 8.29 -9.64
CA ARG A 361 -0.65 8.65 -10.78
C ARG A 361 -0.56 7.69 -11.96
N GLU A 362 0.66 7.27 -12.32
CA GLU A 362 0.90 6.35 -13.44
C GLU A 362 1.90 5.26 -13.05
N GLY A 363 1.84 4.12 -13.74
CA GLY A 363 2.72 2.98 -13.47
C GLY A 363 2.57 2.41 -12.06
N CYS A 364 1.41 2.56 -11.44
CA CYS A 364 1.15 2.23 -10.05
C CYS A 364 -0.12 1.39 -9.91
N ILE A 365 -0.09 0.38 -9.07
CA ILE A 365 -1.24 -0.50 -8.83
C ILE A 365 -2.43 0.27 -8.23
N ILE A 366 -2.17 1.30 -7.42
CA ILE A 366 -3.22 2.13 -6.80
C ILE A 366 -3.49 3.43 -7.56
N ARG A 367 -3.15 3.51 -8.86
CA ARG A 367 -3.56 4.63 -9.71
C ARG A 367 -5.06 4.86 -9.60
N SER A 368 -5.47 6.09 -9.26
CA SER A 368 -6.87 6.50 -9.08
C SER A 368 -7.09 7.93 -9.56
N ALA A 369 -8.30 8.23 -10.04
CA ALA A 369 -8.66 9.54 -10.59
C ALA A 369 -8.46 10.69 -9.60
N PHE A 370 -8.67 10.47 -8.30
CA PHE A 370 -8.65 11.51 -7.27
C PHE A 370 -7.27 11.79 -6.64
N LEU A 371 -6.17 11.20 -7.16
CA LEU A 371 -4.83 11.46 -6.63
C LEU A 371 -4.39 12.93 -6.77
N GLY A 372 -4.82 13.59 -7.87
CA GLY A 372 -4.63 15.02 -8.03
C GLY A 372 -5.36 15.85 -6.98
N ASN A 373 -6.58 15.43 -6.60
CA ASN A 373 -7.35 16.08 -5.55
C ASN A 373 -6.72 15.90 -4.16
N ILE A 374 -6.04 14.77 -3.91
CA ILE A 374 -5.25 14.60 -2.67
C ILE A 374 -4.11 15.61 -2.62
N ARG A 375 -3.36 15.79 -3.73
CA ARG A 375 -2.35 16.83 -3.81
C ARG A 375 -2.94 18.20 -3.50
N ASP A 376 -4.03 18.57 -4.17
CA ASP A 376 -4.68 19.88 -4.04
C ASP A 376 -5.12 20.14 -2.60
N ALA A 377 -5.64 19.09 -1.91
CA ALA A 377 -6.02 19.16 -0.51
C ALA A 377 -4.83 19.50 0.42
N TYR A 378 -3.69 18.83 0.24
CA TYR A 378 -2.49 19.10 1.05
C TYR A 378 -1.74 20.37 0.63
N GLU A 379 -1.88 20.85 -0.60
CA GLU A 379 -1.40 22.17 -1.01
C GLU A 379 -2.23 23.29 -0.37
N ALA A 380 -3.55 23.10 -0.24
CA ALA A 380 -4.46 24.06 0.41
C ALA A 380 -4.30 24.07 1.94
N ASP A 381 -4.08 22.91 2.54
CA ASP A 381 -3.88 22.73 3.99
C ASP A 381 -2.78 21.70 4.25
N PRO A 382 -1.51 22.11 4.40
CA PRO A 382 -0.40 21.20 4.71
C PRO A 382 -0.55 20.46 6.05
N ASP A 383 -1.37 20.98 6.96
CA ASP A 383 -1.64 20.40 8.27
C ASP A 383 -2.87 19.51 8.31
N LEU A 384 -3.51 19.26 7.17
CA LEU A 384 -4.69 18.42 7.05
C LEU A 384 -4.42 17.01 7.62
N VAL A 385 -5.07 16.68 8.74
CA VAL A 385 -4.91 15.38 9.42
C VAL A 385 -5.77 14.31 8.77
N PHE A 386 -7.01 14.64 8.42
CA PHE A 386 -7.97 13.70 7.85
C PHE A 386 -8.46 14.20 6.49
N LEU A 387 -8.14 13.46 5.45
CA LEU A 387 -8.47 13.82 4.06
C LEU A 387 -9.96 14.08 3.85
N GLY A 388 -10.85 13.37 4.59
CA GLY A 388 -12.29 13.59 4.54
C GLY A 388 -12.76 14.94 5.08
N SER A 389 -11.89 15.76 5.68
CA SER A 389 -12.19 17.14 6.11
C SER A 389 -11.97 18.16 4.99
N ASP A 390 -11.24 17.82 3.93
CA ASP A 390 -11.10 18.65 2.75
C ASP A 390 -12.46 18.83 2.04
N PRO A 391 -12.80 20.02 1.52
CA PRO A 391 -14.11 20.30 0.93
C PRO A 391 -14.51 19.38 -0.20
N TYR A 392 -13.58 18.97 -1.08
CA TYR A 392 -13.84 18.04 -2.19
C TYR A 392 -14.22 16.65 -1.67
N PHE A 393 -13.41 16.07 -0.82
CA PHE A 393 -13.64 14.73 -0.27
C PHE A 393 -14.83 14.69 0.67
N LYS A 394 -15.01 15.73 1.52
CA LYS A 394 -16.17 15.87 2.38
C LYS A 394 -17.48 15.82 1.61
N ASN A 395 -17.57 16.57 0.51
CA ASN A 395 -18.78 16.62 -0.32
C ASN A 395 -19.10 15.22 -0.89
N ILE A 396 -18.10 14.49 -1.38
CA ILE A 396 -18.30 13.12 -1.89
C ILE A 396 -18.78 12.19 -0.78
N LEU A 397 -18.12 12.21 0.38
CA LEU A 397 -18.49 11.37 1.52
C LEU A 397 -19.91 11.66 1.99
N GLN A 398 -20.30 12.94 2.13
CA GLN A 398 -21.66 13.34 2.53
C GLN A 398 -22.71 12.90 1.51
N THR A 399 -22.43 13.02 0.22
CA THR A 399 -23.32 12.60 -0.86
C THR A 399 -23.50 11.07 -0.88
N ALA A 400 -22.41 10.33 -0.68
CA ALA A 400 -22.41 8.86 -0.71
C ALA A 400 -23.03 8.23 0.55
N LEU A 401 -22.99 8.91 1.69
CA LEU A 401 -23.30 8.34 3.01
C LEU A 401 -24.67 7.64 3.10
N PRO A 402 -25.80 8.19 2.58
CA PRO A 402 -27.10 7.48 2.60
C PRO A 402 -27.07 6.18 1.81
N SER A 403 -26.47 6.18 0.62
CA SER A 403 -26.30 5.01 -0.24
C SER A 403 -25.38 3.96 0.39
N TRP A 404 -24.29 4.41 0.99
CA TRP A 404 -23.33 3.55 1.68
C TRP A 404 -23.99 2.83 2.87
N ARG A 405 -24.75 3.54 3.71
CA ARG A 405 -25.53 2.91 4.79
C ARG A 405 -26.57 1.91 4.27
N LYS A 406 -27.26 2.24 3.17
CA LYS A 406 -28.22 1.34 2.52
C LYS A 406 -27.55 0.03 2.09
N VAL A 407 -26.39 0.10 1.43
CA VAL A 407 -25.62 -1.07 0.98
C VAL A 407 -25.11 -1.89 2.17
N ALA A 408 -24.46 -1.25 3.15
CA ALA A 408 -23.92 -1.93 4.32
C ALA A 408 -24.99 -2.67 5.13
N ALA A 409 -26.11 -2.01 5.41
CA ALA A 409 -27.24 -2.61 6.11
C ALA A 409 -27.81 -3.81 5.33
N LYS A 410 -27.99 -3.66 4.02
CA LYS A 410 -28.53 -4.73 3.18
C LYS A 410 -27.56 -5.92 3.07
N ALA A 411 -26.29 -5.67 2.96
CA ALA A 411 -25.28 -6.75 2.96
C ALA A 411 -25.33 -7.57 4.24
N ILE A 412 -25.44 -6.93 5.41
CA ILE A 412 -25.58 -7.61 6.70
C ILE A 412 -26.88 -8.43 6.75
N GLU A 413 -28.03 -7.84 6.36
CA GLU A 413 -29.31 -8.52 6.32
C GLU A 413 -29.29 -9.76 5.43
N CYS A 414 -28.63 -9.68 4.27
CA CYS A 414 -28.56 -10.77 3.29
C CYS A 414 -27.41 -11.77 3.56
N GLY A 415 -26.60 -11.57 4.61
CA GLY A 415 -25.47 -12.45 4.91
C GLY A 415 -24.31 -12.34 3.92
N LEU A 416 -24.14 -11.17 3.27
CA LEU A 416 -23.03 -10.90 2.37
C LEU A 416 -21.87 -10.29 3.17
N PRO A 417 -20.69 -10.96 3.26
CA PRO A 417 -19.56 -10.44 4.02
C PRO A 417 -18.90 -9.27 3.29
N MET A 418 -18.96 -8.09 3.90
CA MET A 418 -18.34 -6.85 3.38
C MET A 418 -17.50 -6.17 4.48
N PRO A 419 -16.46 -6.81 4.99
CA PRO A 419 -15.71 -6.34 6.16
C PRO A 419 -15.06 -4.97 5.94
N CYS A 420 -14.45 -4.70 4.80
CA CYS A 420 -13.79 -3.43 4.55
C CYS A 420 -14.78 -2.28 4.37
N MET A 421 -15.86 -2.48 3.61
CA MET A 421 -16.86 -1.44 3.35
C MET A 421 -17.61 -1.05 4.62
N THR A 422 -17.94 -2.03 5.47
CA THR A 422 -18.60 -1.78 6.76
C THR A 422 -17.64 -1.18 7.79
N SER A 423 -16.39 -1.62 7.82
CA SER A 423 -15.35 -1.08 8.69
C SER A 423 -15.05 0.38 8.37
N ALA A 424 -14.94 0.73 7.07
CA ALA A 424 -14.75 2.11 6.64
C ALA A 424 -15.90 3.04 7.05
N LEU A 425 -17.15 2.57 6.92
CA LEU A 425 -18.32 3.32 7.36
C LEU A 425 -18.30 3.53 8.88
N THR A 426 -18.01 2.49 9.63
CA THR A 426 -17.92 2.54 11.10
C THR A 426 -16.78 3.46 11.56
N PHE A 427 -15.64 3.44 10.87
CA PHE A 427 -14.55 4.37 11.12
C PHE A 427 -15.01 5.83 10.92
N LEU A 428 -15.66 6.14 9.80
CA LEU A 428 -16.16 7.49 9.53
C LEU A 428 -17.16 7.94 10.61
N ASP A 429 -18.09 7.07 11.00
CA ASP A 429 -19.06 7.36 12.05
C ASP A 429 -18.37 7.64 13.39
N GLY A 430 -17.41 6.81 13.78
CA GLY A 430 -16.62 7.01 14.99
C GLY A 430 -15.82 8.30 14.94
N TYR A 431 -15.11 8.55 13.84
CA TYR A 431 -14.26 9.72 13.67
C TYR A 431 -15.04 11.05 13.66
N THR A 432 -16.29 11.02 13.20
CA THR A 432 -17.18 12.19 13.15
C THR A 432 -18.15 12.30 14.35
N THR A 433 -18.06 11.38 15.32
CA THR A 433 -18.86 11.40 16.55
C THR A 433 -18.16 12.18 17.65
N ALA A 434 -18.69 13.34 18.03
CA ALA A 434 -18.09 14.21 19.02
C ALA A 434 -17.96 13.59 20.43
N ARG A 435 -18.83 12.64 20.77
CA ARG A 435 -18.81 11.96 22.07
C ARG A 435 -19.01 10.46 21.88
N LEU A 436 -17.92 9.73 21.97
CA LEU A 436 -17.91 8.28 21.91
C LEU A 436 -18.23 7.62 23.26
N PRO A 437 -18.66 6.34 23.29
CA PRO A 437 -18.91 5.59 24.51
C PRO A 437 -17.61 5.18 25.26
N ALA A 438 -16.47 5.70 24.84
CA ALA A 438 -15.16 5.49 25.48
C ALA A 438 -15.12 6.02 26.92
N ASN A 439 -16.03 6.90 27.31
CA ASN A 439 -16.23 7.33 28.70
C ASN A 439 -16.57 6.15 29.62
N LEU A 440 -17.42 5.21 29.19
CA LEU A 440 -17.73 4.00 29.95
C LEU A 440 -16.53 3.04 30.00
N LEU A 441 -15.82 2.89 28.89
CA LEU A 441 -14.59 2.09 28.85
C LEU A 441 -13.56 2.63 29.87
N GLN A 442 -13.34 3.94 29.91
CA GLN A 442 -12.39 4.54 30.84
C GLN A 442 -12.87 4.44 32.29
N ALA A 443 -14.16 4.57 32.54
CA ALA A 443 -14.74 4.34 33.86
C ALA A 443 -14.56 2.88 34.33
N GLN A 444 -14.70 1.90 33.43
CA GLN A 444 -14.42 0.49 33.73
C GLN A 444 -12.94 0.27 34.09
N ARG A 445 -12.02 0.89 33.36
CA ARG A 445 -10.58 0.82 33.67
C ARG A 445 -10.27 1.43 35.04
N ASP A 446 -10.90 2.54 35.38
CA ASP A 446 -10.76 3.17 36.69
C ASP A 446 -11.37 2.31 37.80
N TYR A 447 -12.53 1.67 37.54
CA TYR A 447 -13.21 0.80 38.51
C TYR A 447 -12.34 -0.39 38.93
N PHE A 448 -11.73 -1.11 38.00
CA PHE A 448 -10.97 -2.32 38.32
C PHE A 448 -9.48 -2.08 38.55
N GLY A 449 -8.92 -0.96 38.11
CA GLY A 449 -7.47 -0.76 38.16
C GLY A 449 -7.02 0.64 38.55
N ALA A 450 -7.93 1.52 38.98
CA ALA A 450 -7.62 2.92 39.30
C ALA A 450 -6.81 3.63 38.20
N HIS A 451 -7.16 3.37 36.90
CA HIS A 451 -6.44 3.90 35.76
C HIS A 451 -6.76 5.37 35.43
N THR A 452 -7.41 6.05 36.34
CA THR A 452 -7.77 7.48 36.27
C THR A 452 -8.54 7.87 34.99
N TYR A 453 -9.14 9.03 35.02
CA TYR A 453 -9.87 9.58 33.87
C TYR A 453 -9.88 11.11 33.95
N GLU A 454 -9.99 11.80 32.81
CA GLU A 454 -10.29 13.21 32.74
C GLU A 454 -11.79 13.45 32.78
N ARG A 455 -12.20 14.59 33.28
CA ARG A 455 -13.62 14.99 33.38
C ARG A 455 -13.94 16.07 32.33
N THR A 456 -15.15 16.03 31.78
CA THR A 456 -15.64 17.02 30.80
C THR A 456 -15.94 18.40 31.45
N ASP A 457 -16.08 18.45 32.77
CA ASP A 457 -16.36 19.65 33.55
C ASP A 457 -15.11 20.17 34.27
N LYS A 458 -13.93 19.72 33.91
CA LYS A 458 -12.62 20.11 34.42
C LYS A 458 -11.65 20.40 33.26
N PRO A 459 -10.57 21.18 33.52
CA PRO A 459 -9.51 21.35 32.52
C PRO A 459 -8.89 20.03 32.05
N ARG A 460 -8.43 20.01 30.80
CA ARG A 460 -7.64 18.91 30.26
C ARG A 460 -6.32 18.76 31.01
N GLY A 461 -5.85 17.53 31.18
CA GLY A 461 -4.64 17.18 31.93
C GLY A 461 -4.85 17.00 33.43
N GLU A 462 -6.06 17.21 33.95
CA GLU A 462 -6.42 16.89 35.34
C GLU A 462 -7.03 15.49 35.41
N PHE A 463 -6.36 14.57 36.10
CA PHE A 463 -6.76 13.16 36.20
C PHE A 463 -7.42 12.87 37.53
N PHE A 464 -8.49 12.08 37.51
CA PHE A 464 -9.33 11.74 38.67
C PHE A 464 -9.42 10.23 38.83
N HIS A 465 -9.51 9.78 40.06
CA HIS A 465 -9.90 8.40 40.43
C HIS A 465 -11.15 8.44 41.30
N THR A 466 -12.04 7.49 41.11
CA THR A 466 -13.23 7.33 41.94
C THR A 466 -13.17 6.02 42.73
N ASN A 467 -13.35 6.11 44.04
CA ASN A 467 -13.55 4.91 44.86
C ASN A 467 -14.98 4.36 44.63
N TRP A 468 -15.17 3.64 43.51
CA TRP A 468 -16.47 3.14 43.03
C TRP A 468 -17.16 2.21 44.01
N THR A 469 -16.40 1.45 44.76
CA THR A 469 -16.91 0.42 45.72
C THR A 469 -17.12 0.96 47.12
N GLY A 470 -16.54 2.09 47.45
CA GLY A 470 -16.47 2.66 48.80
C GLY A 470 -15.51 1.89 49.75
N THR A 471 -14.84 0.86 49.25
CA THR A 471 -13.88 0.03 50.01
C THR A 471 -12.47 0.06 49.46
N GLY A 472 -12.25 0.75 48.33
CA GLY A 472 -10.93 0.96 47.73
C GLY A 472 -10.10 2.01 48.45
N GLY A 473 -8.81 2.10 48.08
CA GLY A 473 -7.90 3.15 48.54
C GLY A 473 -7.88 4.36 47.63
N ASP A 474 -7.07 5.34 48.00
CA ASP A 474 -6.86 6.59 47.22
C ASP A 474 -5.64 6.48 46.28
N THR A 475 -5.06 5.30 46.13
CA THR A 475 -3.88 5.08 45.27
C THR A 475 -4.33 4.89 43.82
N ALA A 476 -3.88 5.78 42.94
CA ALA A 476 -4.12 5.67 41.51
C ALA A 476 -2.98 4.97 40.78
N SER A 477 -3.28 4.27 39.69
CA SER A 477 -2.30 3.74 38.76
C SER A 477 -1.68 4.87 37.93
N THR A 478 -0.53 4.61 37.29
CA THR A 478 0.05 5.53 36.31
C THR A 478 -0.88 5.72 35.11
N THR A 479 -0.93 6.97 34.58
CA THR A 479 -1.63 7.27 33.35
C THR A 479 -0.84 6.67 32.17
N TYR A 480 -1.52 6.02 31.25
CA TYR A 480 -0.94 5.53 29.98
C TYR A 480 -1.48 6.39 28.86
N ASP A 481 -0.60 6.99 28.08
CA ASP A 481 -0.95 7.63 26.82
C ASP A 481 -1.23 6.57 25.75
N VAL A 482 -2.16 6.88 24.84
CA VAL A 482 -2.53 6.04 23.70
C VAL A 482 -1.60 6.35 22.56
#